data_5821c8ed28cac465375130b2708f7fda
#
_entry.id   5821c8ed28cac465375130b2708f7fda
#
_cell.length_a   1.000
_cell.length_b   1.000
_cell.length_c   1.000
_cell.angle_alpha   90.00
_cell.angle_beta   90.00
_cell.angle_gamma   90.00
#
_symmetry.space_group_name_H-M   'P 1'
#
loop_
_entity.id
_entity.type
_entity.pdbx_description
1 polymer ?
#
loop_
_entity_poly.entity_id
_entity_poly.type
_entity_poly.pdbx_seq_one_letter_code
_entity_poly.pdbx_strand_id
1 'polypeptide(L)'
;MSSAGRASRRLRFGGRIAGLGTASGTRLVLGLWERTPFGAFSDAMIERADGHRMLLAPTREVADFIASTYEFDEVVVAPVATRRISGGLTVTAGGLDVALRLGGVTPLGRLLRIVPRPIAESPVWLTAVSPVASLLVRGVSTAGSAGGGRREYYGVRTIRSVLGVAASLDGVDLGALRPLSPPVRFGFSSAPAAPAIVDVTTTIALPRGGAPALARDDREGSAS
;
A
#
# COMPACT_ATOMS: atom_id res chain seq x y z
N MET A 1 13.73 36.25 19.02
CA MET A 1 13.33 34.88 19.40
C MET A 1 12.90 34.17 18.11
N SER A 2 13.82 33.40 17.51
CA SER A 2 13.63 32.82 16.17
C SER A 2 12.87 31.49 16.31
N SER A 3 11.60 31.48 15.92
CA SER A 3 10.80 30.25 15.78
C SER A 3 11.28 29.51 14.55
N ALA A 4 12.28 28.65 14.72
CA ALA A 4 12.66 27.70 13.67
C ALA A 4 11.47 26.75 13.44
N GLY A 5 10.75 26.95 12.34
CA GLY A 5 9.64 26.12 11.93
C GLY A 5 10.10 24.67 11.78
N ARG A 6 9.75 23.83 12.74
CA ARG A 6 9.97 22.36 12.64
C ARG A 6 9.28 21.87 11.39
N ALA A 7 10.07 21.48 10.39
CA ALA A 7 9.57 20.86 9.17
C ALA A 7 8.72 19.62 9.52
N SER A 8 7.56 19.46 8.88
CA SER A 8 6.73 18.28 9.06
C SER A 8 7.54 17.04 8.68
N ARG A 9 7.65 16.08 9.58
CA ARG A 9 8.37 14.83 9.33
C ARG A 9 7.62 14.03 8.25
N ARG A 10 8.33 13.63 7.20
CA ARG A 10 7.80 12.84 6.10
C ARG A 10 8.41 11.47 6.12
N LEU A 11 7.56 10.44 6.06
CA LEU A 11 7.97 9.06 5.91
C LEU A 11 7.78 8.66 4.45
N ARG A 12 8.75 7.97 3.87
CA ARG A 12 8.70 7.52 2.47
C ARG A 12 8.73 6.00 2.40
N PHE A 13 7.83 5.45 1.60
CA PHE A 13 7.67 4.04 1.34
C PHE A 13 7.81 3.82 -0.16
N GLY A 14 8.89 3.20 -0.60
CA GLY A 14 9.12 2.87 -1.99
C GLY A 14 8.92 1.38 -2.23
N GLY A 15 8.07 1.02 -3.19
CA GLY A 15 7.75 -0.37 -3.45
C GLY A 15 6.66 -0.54 -4.48
N ARG A 16 5.86 -1.57 -4.32
CA ARG A 16 4.73 -1.89 -5.21
C ARG A 16 3.48 -2.17 -4.41
N ILE A 17 2.34 -1.81 -4.99
CA ILE A 17 1.02 -2.16 -4.45
C ILE A 17 0.27 -2.92 -5.53
N ALA A 18 -0.27 -4.09 -5.19
CA ALA A 18 -1.21 -4.82 -6.04
C ALA A 18 -2.61 -4.71 -5.47
N GLY A 19 -3.59 -4.35 -6.32
CA GLY A 19 -5.00 -4.31 -5.96
C GLY A 19 -5.83 -5.20 -6.87
N LEU A 20 -6.71 -6.01 -6.30
CA LEU A 20 -7.60 -6.91 -7.05
C LEU A 20 -8.81 -7.34 -6.23
N GLY A 21 -9.87 -7.73 -6.92
CA GLY A 21 -11.01 -8.46 -6.36
C GLY A 21 -11.00 -9.92 -6.78
N THR A 22 -11.83 -10.72 -6.14
CA THR A 22 -12.02 -12.14 -6.40
C THR A 22 -13.51 -12.50 -6.56
N ALA A 23 -13.79 -13.67 -7.09
CA ALA A 23 -15.17 -14.11 -7.31
C ALA A 23 -15.94 -14.36 -6.01
N SER A 24 -15.26 -14.63 -4.90
CA SER A 24 -15.88 -14.71 -3.57
C SER A 24 -16.38 -13.35 -3.04
N GLY A 25 -16.06 -12.22 -3.74
CA GLY A 25 -16.31 -10.87 -3.25
C GLY A 25 -15.20 -10.32 -2.34
N THR A 26 -14.20 -11.14 -2.01
CA THR A 26 -13.02 -10.69 -1.26
C THR A 26 -12.14 -9.77 -2.12
N ARG A 27 -11.69 -8.67 -1.54
CA ARG A 27 -10.82 -7.67 -2.17
C ARG A 27 -9.49 -7.64 -1.45
N LEU A 28 -8.41 -7.62 -2.22
CA LEU A 28 -7.04 -7.72 -1.73
C LEU A 28 -6.25 -6.49 -2.15
N VAL A 29 -5.51 -5.90 -1.21
CA VAL A 29 -4.47 -4.92 -1.46
C VAL A 29 -3.19 -5.44 -0.84
N LEU A 30 -2.18 -5.71 -1.67
CA LEU A 30 -0.90 -6.30 -1.27
C LEU A 30 0.19 -5.23 -1.36
N GLY A 31 0.80 -4.89 -0.24
CA GLY A 31 1.94 -4.00 -0.15
C GLY A 31 3.26 -4.79 -0.25
N LEU A 32 4.14 -4.36 -1.14
CA LEU A 32 5.44 -5.00 -1.40
C LEU A 32 6.51 -3.91 -1.31
N TRP A 33 7.01 -3.65 -0.12
CA TRP A 33 7.84 -2.50 0.19
C TRP A 33 9.32 -2.85 0.22
N GLU A 34 10.11 -2.17 -0.58
CA GLU A 34 11.56 -2.40 -0.71
C GLU A 34 12.36 -1.41 0.15
N ARG A 35 11.85 -0.19 0.31
CA ARG A 35 12.52 0.90 1.04
C ARG A 35 11.53 1.63 1.90
N THR A 36 11.62 1.45 3.21
CA THR A 36 10.78 2.12 4.21
C THR A 36 11.58 2.45 5.47
N PRO A 37 11.03 3.27 6.38
CA PRO A 37 11.62 3.47 7.69
C PRO A 37 11.74 2.20 8.54
N PHE A 38 10.97 1.14 8.21
CA PHE A 38 10.93 -0.16 8.92
C PHE A 38 11.74 -1.25 8.21
N GLY A 39 12.59 -0.89 7.21
CA GLY A 39 13.24 -1.84 6.34
C GLY A 39 12.33 -2.33 5.21
N ALA A 40 12.71 -3.44 4.55
CA ALA A 40 11.89 -4.07 3.53
C ALA A 40 10.87 -5.00 4.17
N PHE A 41 9.60 -4.89 3.78
CA PHE A 41 8.54 -5.78 4.25
C PHE A 41 7.44 -5.93 3.19
N SER A 42 6.54 -6.88 3.42
CA SER A 42 5.26 -6.99 2.70
C SER A 42 4.11 -7.06 3.69
N ASP A 43 2.95 -6.59 3.27
CA ASP A 43 1.69 -6.66 4.01
C ASP A 43 0.53 -7.02 3.09
N ALA A 44 -0.57 -7.48 3.67
CA ALA A 44 -1.81 -7.72 2.96
C ALA A 44 -2.99 -7.11 3.73
N MET A 45 -3.77 -6.30 3.03
CA MET A 45 -5.04 -5.79 3.50
C MET A 45 -6.15 -6.54 2.76
N ILE A 46 -7.07 -7.11 3.51
CA ILE A 46 -8.15 -7.96 3.02
C ILE A 46 -9.48 -7.36 3.43
N GLU A 47 -10.38 -7.13 2.50
CA GLU A 47 -11.77 -6.83 2.80
C GLU A 47 -12.64 -7.97 2.26
N ARG A 48 -13.28 -8.73 3.17
CA ARG A 48 -14.17 -9.84 2.85
C ARG A 48 -15.48 -9.34 2.23
N ALA A 49 -16.26 -10.24 1.66
CA ALA A 49 -17.55 -9.91 1.04
C ALA A 49 -18.54 -9.28 2.02
N ASP A 50 -18.52 -9.69 3.28
CA ASP A 50 -19.32 -9.15 4.38
C ASP A 50 -18.86 -7.77 4.87
N GLY A 51 -17.71 -7.30 4.36
CA GLY A 51 -17.09 -6.03 4.72
C GLY A 51 -16.11 -6.11 5.88
N HIS A 52 -15.83 -7.29 6.45
CA HIS A 52 -14.80 -7.48 7.47
C HIS A 52 -13.41 -7.18 6.91
N ARG A 53 -12.65 -6.31 7.59
CA ARG A 53 -11.36 -5.78 7.15
C ARG A 53 -10.24 -6.36 8.00
N MET A 54 -9.29 -7.02 7.36
CA MET A 54 -8.15 -7.65 8.02
C MET A 54 -6.84 -7.03 7.51
N LEU A 55 -5.89 -6.87 8.43
CA LEU A 55 -4.50 -6.58 8.14
C LEU A 55 -3.63 -7.79 8.49
N LEU A 56 -2.83 -8.26 7.55
CA LEU A 56 -1.74 -9.20 7.79
C LEU A 56 -0.41 -8.43 7.66
N ALA A 57 0.36 -8.35 8.74
CA ALA A 57 1.61 -7.61 8.78
C ALA A 57 2.74 -8.44 9.41
N PRO A 58 4.02 -8.26 8.97
CA PRO A 58 5.11 -9.14 9.36
C PRO A 58 5.60 -8.94 10.79
N THR A 59 5.40 -7.75 11.36
CA THR A 59 5.85 -7.40 12.71
C THR A 59 4.80 -6.52 13.41
N ARG A 60 4.82 -6.51 14.74
CA ARG A 60 3.95 -5.64 15.52
C ARG A 60 4.14 -4.16 15.18
N GLU A 61 5.38 -3.72 15.00
CA GLU A 61 5.70 -2.34 14.67
C GLU A 61 5.07 -1.90 13.33
N VAL A 62 5.17 -2.74 12.30
CA VAL A 62 4.54 -2.50 11.00
C VAL A 62 3.02 -2.53 11.12
N ALA A 63 2.46 -3.49 11.88
CA ALA A 63 1.03 -3.60 12.12
C ALA A 63 0.46 -2.35 12.79
N ASP A 64 1.09 -1.90 13.88
CA ASP A 64 0.67 -0.71 14.63
C ASP A 64 0.76 0.56 13.77
N PHE A 65 1.81 0.68 12.95
CA PHE A 65 1.94 1.79 12.02
C PHE A 65 0.82 1.81 10.97
N ILE A 66 0.54 0.68 10.32
CA ILE A 66 -0.51 0.56 9.30
C ILE A 66 -1.89 0.77 9.93
N ALA A 67 -2.19 0.13 11.07
CA ALA A 67 -3.46 0.28 11.77
C ALA A 67 -3.68 1.69 12.34
N SER A 68 -2.61 2.46 12.59
CA SER A 68 -2.73 3.87 12.96
C SER A 68 -3.06 4.80 11.77
N THR A 69 -3.00 4.27 10.54
CA THR A 69 -3.22 5.01 9.30
C THR A 69 -4.54 4.61 8.63
N TYR A 70 -4.90 3.33 8.74
CA TYR A 70 -6.07 2.72 8.11
C TYR A 70 -6.93 1.99 9.15
N GLU A 71 -8.17 1.69 8.75
CA GLU A 71 -9.15 1.07 9.63
C GLU A 71 -9.27 -0.43 9.34
N PHE A 72 -9.12 -1.25 10.38
CA PHE A 72 -9.28 -2.71 10.33
C PHE A 72 -10.14 -3.19 11.49
N ASP A 73 -10.87 -4.26 11.26
CA ASP A 73 -11.65 -4.97 12.27
C ASP A 73 -10.78 -6.06 12.92
N GLU A 74 -9.76 -6.53 12.21
CA GLU A 74 -8.81 -7.55 12.68
C GLU A 74 -7.38 -7.23 12.22
N VAL A 75 -6.40 -7.42 13.10
CA VAL A 75 -4.98 -7.24 12.83
C VAL A 75 -4.21 -8.50 13.24
N VAL A 76 -3.62 -9.17 12.27
CA VAL A 76 -2.85 -10.40 12.47
C VAL A 76 -1.38 -10.12 12.20
N VAL A 77 -0.53 -10.41 13.19
CA VAL A 77 0.92 -10.35 13.05
C VAL A 77 1.44 -11.74 12.70
N ALA A 78 1.85 -11.92 11.46
CA ALA A 78 2.37 -13.19 10.95
C ALA A 78 3.42 -12.92 9.87
N PRO A 79 4.38 -13.83 9.63
CA PRO A 79 5.33 -13.70 8.53
C PRO A 79 4.60 -13.48 7.21
N VAL A 80 5.02 -12.46 6.44
CA VAL A 80 4.51 -12.19 5.09
C VAL A 80 5.66 -12.40 4.12
N ALA A 81 5.58 -13.43 3.30
CA ALA A 81 6.59 -13.79 2.34
C ALA A 81 6.14 -13.46 0.91
N THR A 82 7.03 -12.86 0.14
CA THR A 82 6.81 -12.58 -1.28
C THR A 82 7.90 -13.23 -2.12
N ARG A 83 7.51 -13.92 -3.18
CA ARG A 83 8.44 -14.59 -4.09
C ARG A 83 8.08 -14.28 -5.54
N ARG A 84 9.09 -13.95 -6.34
CA ARG A 84 8.92 -13.82 -7.80
C ARG A 84 8.87 -15.21 -8.41
N ILE A 85 7.94 -15.41 -9.33
CA ILE A 85 7.80 -16.60 -10.16
C ILE A 85 7.80 -16.20 -11.64
N SER A 86 7.91 -17.17 -12.55
CA SER A 86 7.82 -16.91 -13.98
C SER A 86 6.48 -16.27 -14.32
N GLY A 87 6.52 -15.08 -14.91
CA GLY A 87 5.33 -14.31 -15.28
C GLY A 87 4.50 -13.74 -14.12
N GLY A 88 5.01 -13.76 -12.87
CA GLY A 88 4.21 -13.31 -11.74
C GLY A 88 4.94 -13.21 -10.40
N LEU A 89 4.17 -13.30 -9.34
CA LEU A 89 4.64 -13.36 -7.97
C LEU A 89 3.66 -14.12 -7.07
N THR A 90 4.16 -14.63 -5.96
CA THR A 90 3.34 -15.19 -4.87
C THR A 90 3.50 -14.35 -3.61
N VAL A 91 2.44 -14.31 -2.81
CA VAL A 91 2.40 -13.73 -1.46
C VAL A 91 1.76 -14.76 -0.55
N THR A 92 2.42 -15.07 0.57
CA THR A 92 1.87 -15.95 1.62
C THR A 92 1.91 -15.21 2.95
N ALA A 93 0.83 -15.23 3.71
CA ALA A 93 0.71 -14.51 4.96
C ALA A 93 -0.46 -15.04 5.80
N GLY A 94 -0.23 -15.56 7.00
CA GLY A 94 -1.25 -15.81 8.02
C GLY A 94 -2.53 -16.47 7.49
N GLY A 95 -2.43 -17.58 6.76
CA GLY A 95 -3.59 -18.26 6.13
C GLY A 95 -3.94 -17.74 4.71
N LEU A 96 -3.38 -16.62 4.27
CA LEU A 96 -3.54 -16.11 2.90
C LEU A 96 -2.46 -16.68 1.99
N ASP A 97 -2.87 -17.29 0.89
CA ASP A 97 -2.01 -17.68 -0.21
C ASP A 97 -2.48 -17.02 -1.50
N VAL A 98 -1.59 -16.31 -2.19
CA VAL A 98 -1.91 -15.60 -3.44
C VAL A 98 -0.82 -15.84 -4.48
N ALA A 99 -1.21 -16.25 -5.68
CA ALA A 99 -0.36 -16.27 -6.86
C ALA A 99 -0.94 -15.35 -7.93
N LEU A 100 -0.17 -14.33 -8.32
CA LEU A 100 -0.56 -13.36 -9.35
C LEU A 100 0.15 -13.65 -10.66
N ARG A 101 -0.60 -13.70 -11.74
CA ARG A 101 -0.06 -13.67 -13.10
C ARG A 101 -0.08 -12.23 -13.61
N LEU A 102 1.09 -11.71 -13.96
CA LEU A 102 1.26 -10.31 -14.35
C LEU A 102 1.33 -10.18 -15.89
N GLY A 103 0.67 -9.15 -16.37
CA GLY A 103 0.72 -8.73 -17.77
C GLY A 103 1.83 -7.72 -18.04
N GLY A 104 1.77 -7.09 -19.20
CA GLY A 104 2.65 -6.01 -19.61
C GLY A 104 2.38 -4.70 -18.88
N VAL A 105 3.27 -3.72 -19.12
CA VAL A 105 3.04 -2.34 -18.68
C VAL A 105 1.88 -1.76 -19.49
N THR A 106 0.90 -1.19 -18.79
CA THR A 106 -0.28 -0.57 -19.43
C THR A 106 0.12 0.70 -20.21
N PRO A 107 -0.70 1.18 -21.18
CA PRO A 107 -0.44 2.44 -21.88
C PRO A 107 -0.25 3.62 -20.93
N LEU A 108 -1.10 3.73 -19.89
CA LEU A 108 -0.95 4.74 -18.84
C LEU A 108 0.36 4.56 -18.06
N GLY A 109 0.73 3.33 -17.72
CA GLY A 109 1.99 3.03 -17.06
C GLY A 109 3.21 3.40 -17.90
N ARG A 110 3.14 3.34 -19.23
CA ARG A 110 4.20 3.83 -20.13
C ARG A 110 4.27 5.36 -20.12
N LEU A 111 3.12 6.03 -20.15
CA LEU A 111 3.05 7.49 -20.07
C LEU A 111 3.65 8.01 -18.75
N LEU A 112 3.32 7.39 -17.62
CA LEU A 112 3.84 7.78 -16.31
C LEU A 112 5.38 7.67 -16.22
N ARG A 113 6.00 6.77 -16.98
CA ARG A 113 7.48 6.64 -17.03
C ARG A 113 8.19 7.85 -17.63
N ILE A 114 7.50 8.66 -18.44
CA ILE A 114 8.06 9.86 -19.07
C ILE A 114 8.23 10.98 -18.04
N VAL A 115 7.43 10.98 -16.97
CA VAL A 115 7.52 11.99 -15.90
C VAL A 115 8.81 11.76 -15.10
N PRO A 116 9.72 12.74 -15.01
CA PRO A 116 10.94 12.63 -14.23
C PRO A 116 10.64 12.33 -12.75
N ARG A 117 11.47 11.49 -12.12
CA ARG A 117 11.31 11.06 -10.72
C ARG A 117 11.06 12.20 -9.73
N PRO A 118 11.86 13.29 -9.74
CA PRO A 118 11.67 14.38 -8.78
C PRO A 118 10.29 15.04 -8.88
N ILE A 119 9.74 15.08 -10.09
CA ILE A 119 8.40 15.64 -10.36
C ILE A 119 7.34 14.63 -9.94
N ALA A 120 7.43 13.39 -10.40
CA ALA A 120 6.46 12.33 -10.10
C ALA A 120 6.28 12.03 -8.60
N GLU A 121 7.29 12.35 -7.77
CA GLU A 121 7.31 12.14 -6.32
C GLU A 121 7.10 13.44 -5.53
N SER A 122 6.93 14.58 -6.20
CA SER A 122 6.73 15.89 -5.56
C SER A 122 5.30 16.00 -4.98
N PRO A 123 5.13 16.28 -3.67
CA PRO A 123 3.81 16.47 -3.07
C PRO A 123 3.01 17.61 -3.72
N VAL A 124 3.68 18.66 -4.20
CA VAL A 124 3.05 19.79 -4.90
C VAL A 124 2.46 19.31 -6.23
N TRP A 125 3.24 18.57 -7.02
CA TRP A 125 2.78 17.99 -8.28
C TRP A 125 1.64 17.00 -8.06
N LEU A 126 1.78 16.08 -7.10
CA LEU A 126 0.78 15.07 -6.79
C LEU A 126 -0.55 15.68 -6.32
N THR A 127 -0.51 16.78 -5.59
CA THR A 127 -1.70 17.53 -5.21
C THR A 127 -2.33 18.20 -6.43
N ALA A 128 -1.53 18.79 -7.31
CA ALA A 128 -2.02 19.50 -8.50
C ALA A 128 -2.65 18.55 -9.54
N VAL A 129 -2.10 17.33 -9.71
CA VAL A 129 -2.62 16.34 -10.67
C VAL A 129 -3.72 15.46 -10.11
N SER A 130 -3.96 15.46 -8.80
CA SER A 130 -4.94 14.60 -8.15
C SER A 130 -6.36 14.69 -8.74
N PRO A 131 -6.92 15.88 -9.04
CA PRO A 131 -8.24 15.99 -9.67
C PRO A 131 -8.28 15.37 -11.07
N VAL A 132 -7.20 15.54 -11.85
CA VAL A 132 -7.10 14.97 -13.20
C VAL A 132 -6.92 13.46 -13.13
N ALA A 133 -6.12 12.95 -12.19
CA ALA A 133 -5.92 11.52 -11.99
C ALA A 133 -7.23 10.82 -11.59
N SER A 134 -8.01 11.41 -10.69
CA SER A 134 -9.31 10.86 -10.26
C SER A 134 -10.37 10.87 -11.37
N LEU A 135 -10.28 11.84 -12.30
CA LEU A 135 -11.18 11.91 -13.46
C LEU A 135 -10.82 10.87 -14.52
N LEU A 136 -9.52 10.65 -14.76
CA LEU A 136 -9.03 9.74 -15.80
C LEU A 136 -9.08 8.25 -15.38
N VAL A 137 -8.89 7.99 -14.08
CA VAL A 137 -8.86 6.62 -13.55
C VAL A 137 -9.78 6.54 -12.32
N ARG A 138 -10.93 5.90 -12.50
CA ARG A 138 -11.90 5.70 -11.41
C ARG A 138 -11.23 5.04 -10.20
N GLY A 139 -11.41 5.63 -9.03
CA GLY A 139 -10.88 5.12 -7.76
C GLY A 139 -9.45 5.51 -7.45
N VAL A 140 -8.79 6.35 -8.27
CA VAL A 140 -7.41 6.81 -8.04
C VAL A 140 -7.39 8.26 -7.57
N SER A 141 -6.76 8.50 -6.42
CA SER A 141 -6.37 9.83 -5.94
C SER A 141 -4.87 9.82 -5.64
N THR A 142 -4.15 10.86 -6.03
CA THR A 142 -2.71 10.97 -5.78
C THR A 142 -2.37 11.67 -4.47
N ALA A 143 -3.37 12.27 -3.80
CA ALA A 143 -3.23 12.89 -2.48
C ALA A 143 -4.55 12.77 -1.71
N GLY A 144 -4.46 12.48 -0.41
CA GLY A 144 -5.63 12.35 0.46
C GLY A 144 -5.29 12.44 1.94
N SER A 145 -6.33 12.48 2.77
CA SER A 145 -6.20 12.44 4.22
C SER A 145 -6.25 11.00 4.70
N ALA A 146 -5.27 10.61 5.51
CA ALA A 146 -5.22 9.35 6.22
C ALA A 146 -5.57 9.56 7.71
N GLY A 147 -5.79 8.48 8.43
CA GLY A 147 -6.07 8.51 9.87
C GLY A 147 -5.06 9.32 10.68
N GLY A 148 -5.49 9.88 11.82
CA GLY A 148 -4.62 10.65 12.71
C GLY A 148 -4.10 11.98 12.15
N GLY A 149 -4.81 12.62 11.21
CA GLY A 149 -4.42 13.91 10.63
C GLY A 149 -3.22 13.84 9.67
N ARG A 150 -2.89 12.66 9.18
CA ARG A 150 -1.82 12.41 8.20
C ARG A 150 -2.29 12.75 6.80
N ARG A 151 -1.35 13.16 5.94
CA ARG A 151 -1.59 13.32 4.49
C ARG A 151 -0.71 12.34 3.74
N GLU A 152 -1.33 11.64 2.81
CA GLU A 152 -0.66 10.70 1.93
C GLU A 152 -0.55 11.22 0.51
N TYR A 153 0.56 10.91 -0.12
CA TYR A 153 0.86 11.24 -1.51
C TYR A 153 1.37 9.99 -2.22
N TYR A 154 0.74 9.62 -3.32
CA TYR A 154 1.07 8.44 -4.13
C TYR A 154 1.72 8.85 -5.44
N GLY A 155 3.03 8.73 -5.52
CA GLY A 155 3.80 8.90 -6.74
C GLY A 155 3.87 7.61 -7.54
N VAL A 156 2.87 7.34 -8.37
CA VAL A 156 2.83 6.16 -9.24
C VAL A 156 3.75 6.35 -10.44
N ARG A 157 4.59 5.35 -10.72
CA ARG A 157 5.60 5.39 -11.79
C ARG A 157 5.33 4.41 -12.91
N THR A 158 4.74 3.26 -12.60
CA THR A 158 4.47 2.20 -13.55
C THR A 158 3.22 1.46 -13.12
N ILE A 159 2.43 1.04 -14.09
CA ILE A 159 1.24 0.22 -13.88
C ILE A 159 1.34 -1.00 -14.79
N ARG A 160 1.25 -2.18 -14.20
CA ARG A 160 1.12 -3.45 -14.94
C ARG A 160 -0.23 -4.09 -14.62
N SER A 161 -0.85 -4.68 -15.62
CA SER A 161 -2.09 -5.42 -15.39
C SER A 161 -1.84 -6.71 -14.61
N VAL A 162 -2.79 -7.10 -13.76
CA VAL A 162 -2.91 -8.45 -13.23
C VAL A 162 -3.85 -9.21 -14.16
N LEU A 163 -3.39 -10.33 -14.72
CA LEU A 163 -4.11 -11.12 -15.72
C LEU A 163 -4.81 -12.34 -15.14
N GLY A 164 -4.45 -12.72 -13.92
CA GLY A 164 -5.04 -13.86 -13.23
C GLY A 164 -4.59 -13.93 -11.80
N VAL A 165 -5.37 -14.60 -10.98
CA VAL A 165 -5.08 -14.89 -9.59
C VAL A 165 -5.46 -16.33 -9.29
N ALA A 166 -4.64 -17.00 -8.49
CA ALA A 166 -5.05 -18.14 -7.66
C ALA A 166 -4.86 -17.69 -6.21
N ALA A 167 -5.92 -17.67 -5.43
CA ALA A 167 -5.87 -17.18 -4.06
C ALA A 167 -6.77 -17.98 -3.15
N SER A 168 -6.28 -18.26 -1.93
CA SER A 168 -7.07 -18.86 -0.85
C SER A 168 -6.84 -18.11 0.46
N LEU A 169 -7.84 -18.14 1.31
CA LEU A 169 -7.77 -17.61 2.67
C LEU A 169 -8.27 -18.71 3.62
N ASP A 170 -7.42 -19.10 4.56
CA ASP A 170 -7.67 -20.21 5.50
C ASP A 170 -8.07 -21.52 4.77
N GLY A 171 -7.40 -21.79 3.64
CA GLY A 171 -7.65 -22.96 2.80
C GLY A 171 -8.88 -22.86 1.89
N VAL A 172 -9.69 -21.79 1.99
CA VAL A 172 -10.86 -21.57 1.14
C VAL A 172 -10.47 -20.81 -0.12
N ASP A 173 -10.74 -21.36 -1.30
CA ASP A 173 -10.49 -20.72 -2.58
C ASP A 173 -11.33 -19.45 -2.73
N LEU A 174 -10.68 -18.34 -3.07
CA LEU A 174 -11.33 -17.04 -3.30
C LEU A 174 -11.90 -16.91 -4.73
N GLY A 175 -11.57 -17.84 -5.61
CA GLY A 175 -12.09 -17.92 -6.97
C GLY A 175 -11.41 -16.94 -7.94
N ALA A 176 -12.03 -16.80 -9.11
CA ALA A 176 -11.45 -16.08 -10.25
C ALA A 176 -11.23 -14.58 -9.99
N LEU A 177 -10.24 -14.02 -10.70
CA LEU A 177 -9.94 -12.58 -10.70
C LEU A 177 -11.17 -11.75 -11.07
N ARG A 178 -11.40 -10.68 -10.30
CA ARG A 178 -12.44 -9.68 -10.52
C ARG A 178 -11.86 -8.26 -10.37
N PRO A 179 -12.55 -7.25 -10.90
CA PRO A 179 -12.23 -5.87 -10.57
C PRO A 179 -12.27 -5.61 -9.06
N LEU A 180 -11.47 -4.65 -8.59
CA LEU A 180 -11.51 -4.12 -7.22
C LEU A 180 -12.74 -3.20 -7.11
N SER A 181 -13.92 -3.80 -7.08
CA SER A 181 -15.21 -3.10 -7.06
C SER A 181 -16.20 -3.87 -6.18
N PRO A 182 -16.91 -3.18 -5.26
CA PRO A 182 -16.74 -1.78 -4.88
C PRO A 182 -15.32 -1.49 -4.36
N PRO A 183 -14.88 -0.21 -4.31
CA PRO A 183 -13.59 0.14 -3.73
C PRO A 183 -13.46 -0.35 -2.29
N VAL A 184 -12.25 -0.71 -1.88
CA VAL A 184 -11.95 -1.10 -0.49
C VAL A 184 -12.14 0.07 0.48
N ARG A 185 -12.51 -0.22 1.72
CA ARG A 185 -12.88 0.76 2.76
C ARG A 185 -11.93 0.76 3.95
N PHE A 186 -10.63 0.67 3.71
CA PHE A 186 -9.63 0.77 4.78
C PHE A 186 -9.36 2.22 5.22
N GLY A 187 -9.90 3.21 4.54
CA GLY A 187 -9.63 4.63 4.67
C GLY A 187 -9.26 5.21 3.30
N PHE A 188 -8.27 6.13 3.25
CA PHE A 188 -7.81 6.65 1.96
C PHE A 188 -7.23 5.53 1.11
N SER A 189 -7.86 5.24 -0.01
CA SER A 189 -7.43 4.23 -0.96
C SER A 189 -7.29 4.83 -2.36
N SER A 190 -6.22 4.47 -3.04
CA SER A 190 -5.90 4.94 -4.40
C SER A 190 -5.66 3.77 -5.35
N ALA A 191 -6.35 2.65 -5.13
CA ALA A 191 -6.24 1.49 -6.01
C ALA A 191 -7.21 1.61 -7.19
N PRO A 192 -6.75 1.42 -8.44
CA PRO A 192 -7.64 1.41 -9.60
C PRO A 192 -8.59 0.22 -9.53
N ALA A 193 -9.81 0.39 -10.08
CA ALA A 193 -10.80 -0.70 -10.15
C ALA A 193 -10.30 -1.89 -11.00
N ALA A 194 -9.52 -1.62 -12.05
CA ALA A 194 -8.90 -2.67 -12.85
C ALA A 194 -7.76 -3.34 -12.06
N PRO A 195 -7.73 -4.68 -11.96
CA PRO A 195 -6.67 -5.40 -11.27
C PRO A 195 -5.29 -5.05 -11.81
N ALA A 196 -4.44 -4.52 -10.94
CA ALA A 196 -3.14 -4.00 -11.33
C ALA A 196 -2.12 -4.10 -10.20
N ILE A 197 -0.85 -4.10 -10.58
CA ILE A 197 0.28 -3.83 -9.69
C ILE A 197 0.96 -2.56 -10.15
N VAL A 198 1.21 -1.65 -9.20
CA VAL A 198 1.80 -0.34 -9.46
C VAL A 198 3.15 -0.21 -8.75
N ASP A 199 4.16 0.34 -9.42
CA ASP A 199 5.36 0.83 -8.75
C ASP A 199 5.05 2.22 -8.18
N VAL A 200 5.25 2.40 -6.89
CA VAL A 200 4.83 3.60 -6.18
C VAL A 200 5.87 4.07 -5.17
N THR A 201 5.92 5.38 -4.98
CA THR A 201 6.50 6.00 -3.79
C THR A 201 5.37 6.67 -3.01
N THR A 202 5.02 6.09 -1.86
CA THR A 202 4.07 6.70 -0.93
C THR A 202 4.84 7.61 0.03
N THR A 203 4.39 8.84 0.17
CA THR A 203 4.92 9.79 1.15
C THR A 203 3.82 10.12 2.16
N ILE A 204 4.07 9.82 3.44
CA ILE A 204 3.17 10.11 4.54
C ILE A 204 3.73 11.32 5.30
N ALA A 205 3.00 12.44 5.28
CA ALA A 205 3.31 13.61 6.06
C ALA A 205 2.63 13.49 7.44
N LEU A 206 3.45 13.48 8.49
CA LEU A 206 2.97 13.42 9.87
C LEU A 206 2.50 14.80 10.33
N PRO A 207 1.42 14.88 11.15
CA PRO A 207 0.99 16.14 11.75
C PRO A 207 2.09 16.72 12.66
N ARG A 208 2.10 18.05 12.81
CA ARG A 208 3.05 18.74 13.69
C ARG A 208 2.80 18.26 15.13
N GLY A 209 3.80 17.58 15.74
CA GLY A 209 3.73 17.06 17.10
C GLY A 209 3.45 15.56 17.26
N GLY A 210 3.10 14.84 16.17
CA GLY A 210 2.95 13.38 16.19
C GLY A 210 4.30 12.69 15.99
N ALA A 211 4.88 12.13 17.04
CA ALA A 211 5.98 11.17 16.92
C ALA A 211 5.36 9.80 16.57
N PRO A 212 5.79 9.11 15.50
CA PRO A 212 5.54 7.67 15.42
C PRO A 212 6.30 7.02 16.57
N ALA A 213 5.72 6.00 17.19
CA ALA A 213 6.45 5.10 18.08
C ALA A 213 7.45 4.29 17.22
N LEU A 214 8.55 4.93 16.87
CA LEU A 214 9.72 4.21 16.36
C LEU A 214 10.41 3.66 17.58
N ALA A 215 10.74 2.37 17.61
CA ALA A 215 11.45 1.72 18.69
C ALA A 215 12.60 2.60 19.19
N ARG A 216 12.66 2.83 20.49
CA ARG A 216 13.84 3.38 21.15
C ARG A 216 14.95 2.34 20.96
N ASP A 217 16.07 2.79 20.44
CA ASP A 217 17.31 2.03 20.40
C ASP A 217 17.72 1.74 21.87
N ASP A 218 17.43 0.53 22.36
CA ASP A 218 17.87 0.05 23.69
C ASP A 218 19.38 -0.25 23.67
N ARG A 219 20.19 0.74 23.31
CA ARG A 219 21.63 0.72 23.44
C ARG A 219 22.09 1.72 24.50
N GLU A 220 21.59 1.55 25.73
CA GLU A 220 22.24 2.12 26.91
C GLU A 220 21.93 1.21 28.08
N GLY A 221 22.89 0.38 28.45
CA GLY A 221 22.78 -0.40 29.68
C GLY A 221 23.73 -1.60 29.78
N SER A 222 25.03 -1.40 29.48
CA SER A 222 26.03 -2.31 29.98
C SER A 222 27.36 -1.59 30.13
N ALA A 223 27.47 -0.83 31.23
CA ALA A 223 28.75 -0.42 31.77
C ALA A 223 28.58 -0.24 33.28
N SER A 224 28.84 -1.27 34.06
CA SER A 224 29.39 -1.28 35.42
C SER A 224 29.57 -2.73 35.86
#